data_e044614cbb7b63b12f180148e686d010
#
_entry.id   e044614cbb7b63b12f180148e686d010
#
_cell.length_a   1.000
_cell.length_b   1.000
_cell.length_c   1.000
_cell.angle_alpha   90.00
_cell.angle_beta   90.00
_cell.angle_gamma   90.00
#
_symmetry.space_group_name_H-M   'P 1'
#
loop_
_entity.id
_entity.type
_entity.pdbx_description
1 polymer ?
#
loop_
_entity_poly.entity_id
_entity_poly.type
_entity_poly.pdbx_seq_one_letter_code
_entity_poly.pdbx_strand_id
1 'polypeptide(L)'
;QQVGDAAVRHARKLAFVGTSMVDNAKIARQMGYLDIPETTIVSLDEALHLPAEQVVLLCIGSQGEPFSVIGRLSTGTNRSFDVETGDTIVLSSHPIPGNEEAINKTINRLLRRGAHVIYEAIAAVHVSGHASSEEQKLLLNLVCPKFFVPAHGELHQLTQHAVLARQVGIPGENILVVENGQTLELSDGQLTLGERIPGGYIFVEGESVGEID
;
A
#
# COMPACT_ATOMS: atom_id res chain seq x y z
N GLN A 1 9.89 0.30 -10.82
CA GLN A 1 10.58 -0.12 -12.06
C GLN A 1 9.63 0.02 -13.26
N GLN A 2 8.46 -0.63 -13.30
CA GLN A 2 7.56 -0.65 -14.47
C GLN A 2 7.19 0.74 -15.02
N VAL A 3 6.96 1.72 -14.14
CA VAL A 3 6.71 3.11 -14.57
C VAL A 3 7.96 3.73 -15.20
N GLY A 4 9.15 3.43 -14.66
CA GLY A 4 10.42 3.86 -15.25
C GLY A 4 10.65 3.26 -16.63
N ASP A 5 10.40 1.97 -16.80
CA ASP A 5 10.50 1.27 -18.08
C ASP A 5 9.52 1.85 -19.12
N ALA A 6 8.29 2.18 -18.68
CA ALA A 6 7.31 2.84 -19.53
C ALA A 6 7.77 4.25 -19.93
N ALA A 7 8.32 5.03 -19.01
CA ALA A 7 8.87 6.35 -19.30
C ALA A 7 10.00 6.28 -20.34
N VAL A 8 10.94 5.35 -20.17
CA VAL A 8 12.02 5.11 -21.14
C VAL A 8 11.45 4.73 -22.51
N ARG A 9 10.53 3.77 -22.55
CA ARG A 9 9.91 3.28 -23.80
C ARG A 9 9.22 4.39 -24.60
N HIS A 10 8.60 5.34 -23.88
CA HIS A 10 7.86 6.45 -24.48
C HIS A 10 8.64 7.75 -24.52
N ALA A 11 9.97 7.70 -24.32
CA ALA A 11 10.87 8.86 -24.33
C ALA A 11 10.42 10.00 -23.40
N ARG A 12 9.80 9.66 -22.26
CA ARG A 12 9.35 10.61 -21.24
C ARG A 12 10.38 10.76 -20.13
N LYS A 13 10.41 11.92 -19.51
CA LYS A 13 11.18 12.18 -18.29
C LYS A 13 10.35 11.79 -17.07
N LEU A 14 11.01 11.29 -16.03
CA LEU A 14 10.40 10.86 -14.79
C LEU A 14 10.89 11.72 -13.62
N ALA A 15 9.98 12.32 -12.87
CA ALA A 15 10.31 13.00 -11.64
C ALA A 15 9.61 12.34 -10.44
N PHE A 16 10.37 12.13 -9.36
CA PHE A 16 9.84 11.67 -8.07
C PHE A 16 9.41 12.88 -7.24
N VAL A 17 8.18 12.85 -6.71
CA VAL A 17 7.58 13.99 -6.02
C VAL A 17 7.24 13.64 -4.57
N GLY A 18 7.78 14.42 -3.64
CA GLY A 18 7.67 14.21 -2.21
C GLY A 18 8.94 13.59 -1.62
N THR A 19 9.33 14.06 -0.42
CA THR A 19 10.61 13.71 0.23
C THR A 19 10.79 12.20 0.34
N SER A 20 9.79 11.50 0.89
CA SER A 20 9.87 10.05 1.07
C SER A 20 9.97 9.28 -0.25
N MET A 21 9.32 9.76 -1.33
CA MET A 21 9.42 9.14 -2.64
C MET A 21 10.83 9.31 -3.24
N VAL A 22 11.40 10.49 -3.10
CA VAL A 22 12.77 10.79 -3.57
C VAL A 22 13.80 9.93 -2.81
N ASP A 23 13.70 9.89 -1.49
CA ASP A 23 14.63 9.13 -0.64
C ASP A 23 14.54 7.62 -0.91
N ASN A 24 13.32 7.09 -1.01
CA ASN A 24 13.12 5.67 -1.33
C ASN A 24 13.63 5.31 -2.73
N ALA A 25 13.40 6.16 -3.72
CA ALA A 25 13.93 5.96 -5.06
C ALA A 25 15.47 5.95 -5.08
N LYS A 26 16.10 6.87 -4.33
CA LYS A 26 17.55 6.91 -4.18
C LYS A 26 18.11 5.64 -3.55
N ILE A 27 17.52 5.17 -2.45
CA ILE A 27 17.92 3.94 -1.77
C ILE A 27 17.72 2.73 -2.70
N ALA A 28 16.57 2.62 -3.36
CA ALA A 28 16.27 1.52 -4.28
C ALA A 28 17.27 1.46 -5.45
N ARG A 29 17.70 2.61 -5.98
CA ARG A 29 18.76 2.68 -7.01
C ARG A 29 20.11 2.24 -6.46
N GLN A 30 20.51 2.71 -5.29
CA GLN A 30 21.79 2.31 -4.65
C GLN A 30 21.84 0.81 -4.39
N MET A 31 20.71 0.19 -4.05
CA MET A 31 20.61 -1.25 -3.83
C MET A 31 20.41 -2.08 -5.11
N GLY A 32 20.30 -1.45 -6.28
CA GLY A 32 20.09 -2.13 -7.55
C GLY A 32 18.66 -2.63 -7.79
N TYR A 33 17.69 -2.23 -6.97
CA TYR A 33 16.27 -2.60 -7.15
C TYR A 33 15.53 -1.67 -8.12
N LEU A 34 16.09 -0.51 -8.43
CA LEU A 34 15.53 0.45 -9.38
C LEU A 34 16.59 0.80 -10.43
N ASP A 35 16.45 0.19 -11.59
CA ASP A 35 17.32 0.39 -12.74
C ASP A 35 16.62 1.26 -13.79
N ILE A 36 16.83 2.57 -13.70
CA ILE A 36 16.32 3.57 -14.64
C ILE A 36 17.50 4.43 -15.07
N PRO A 37 17.70 4.65 -16.39
CA PRO A 37 18.76 5.52 -16.88
C PRO A 37 18.72 6.90 -16.23
N GLU A 38 19.87 7.43 -15.81
CA GLU A 38 19.94 8.76 -15.20
C GLU A 38 19.40 9.86 -16.11
N THR A 39 19.59 9.70 -17.39
CA THR A 39 19.05 10.63 -18.41
C THR A 39 17.52 10.69 -18.45
N THR A 40 16.83 9.69 -17.88
CA THR A 40 15.37 9.65 -17.79
C THR A 40 14.86 10.37 -16.55
N ILE A 41 15.63 10.36 -15.46
CA ILE A 41 15.23 10.97 -14.18
C ILE A 41 15.63 12.44 -14.20
N VAL A 42 14.68 13.29 -13.82
CA VAL A 42 14.87 14.73 -13.70
C VAL A 42 14.34 15.21 -12.34
N SER A 43 14.78 16.38 -11.92
CA SER A 43 14.18 17.06 -10.76
C SER A 43 12.73 17.50 -11.06
N LEU A 44 11.94 17.76 -10.02
CA LEU A 44 10.59 18.31 -10.21
C LEU A 44 10.64 19.65 -10.94
N ASP A 45 11.60 20.51 -10.59
CA ASP A 45 11.75 21.81 -11.22
C ASP A 45 12.04 21.69 -12.73
N GLU A 46 12.95 20.82 -13.12
CA GLU A 46 13.23 20.53 -14.54
C GLU A 46 11.99 19.96 -15.24
N ALA A 47 11.27 19.03 -14.59
CA ALA A 47 10.06 18.42 -15.14
C ALA A 47 8.98 19.45 -15.47
N LEU A 48 8.79 20.45 -14.60
CA LEU A 48 7.79 21.51 -14.76
C LEU A 48 8.11 22.51 -15.91
N HIS A 49 9.34 22.49 -16.42
CA HIS A 49 9.73 23.30 -17.58
C HIS A 49 9.63 22.52 -18.91
N LEU A 50 9.30 21.24 -18.87
CA LEU A 50 9.12 20.40 -20.05
C LEU A 50 7.66 20.39 -20.52
N PRO A 51 7.39 20.10 -21.81
CA PRO A 51 6.03 19.84 -22.27
C PRO A 51 5.37 18.72 -21.48
N ALA A 52 4.10 18.88 -21.09
CA ALA A 52 3.37 17.95 -20.22
C ALA A 52 3.37 16.51 -20.77
N GLU A 53 3.27 16.34 -22.09
CA GLU A 53 3.31 15.04 -22.77
C GLU A 53 4.67 14.32 -22.67
N GLN A 54 5.71 15.03 -22.26
CA GLN A 54 7.06 14.46 -22.09
C GLN A 54 7.38 14.08 -20.65
N VAL A 55 6.44 14.25 -19.71
CA VAL A 55 6.70 14.12 -18.28
C VAL A 55 5.84 13.02 -17.67
N VAL A 56 6.40 12.33 -16.68
CA VAL A 56 5.71 11.47 -15.73
C VAL A 56 6.10 11.90 -14.32
N LEU A 57 5.13 12.23 -13.48
CA LEU A 57 5.34 12.56 -12.07
C LEU A 57 4.92 11.38 -11.21
N LEU A 58 5.82 10.86 -10.39
CA LEU A 58 5.57 9.78 -9.45
C LEU A 58 5.36 10.36 -8.06
N CYS A 59 4.11 10.31 -7.57
CA CYS A 59 3.67 10.96 -6.35
C CYS A 59 3.15 9.95 -5.32
N ILE A 60 3.08 10.37 -4.06
CA ILE A 60 2.40 9.66 -2.97
C ILE A 60 0.95 10.16 -2.81
N GLY A 61 0.08 9.34 -2.17
CA GLY A 61 -1.26 9.77 -1.77
C GLY A 61 -2.41 9.00 -2.41
N SER A 62 -2.17 7.74 -2.79
CA SER A 62 -3.18 6.89 -3.42
C SER A 62 -4.27 6.39 -2.48
N GLN A 63 -4.13 6.58 -1.15
CA GLN A 63 -5.11 6.19 -0.14
C GLN A 63 -6.05 7.33 0.29
N GLY A 64 -6.01 8.45 -0.42
CA GLY A 64 -6.89 9.60 -0.15
C GLY A 64 -6.42 10.48 1.01
N GLU A 65 -5.16 10.37 1.43
CA GLU A 65 -4.58 11.17 2.51
C GLU A 65 -4.58 12.66 2.14
N PRO A 66 -5.20 13.52 2.97
CA PRO A 66 -5.41 14.94 2.62
C PRO A 66 -4.12 15.73 2.41
N PHE A 67 -3.08 15.40 3.17
CA PHE A 67 -1.78 16.11 3.15
C PHE A 67 -0.76 15.50 2.17
N SER A 68 -1.11 14.42 1.49
CA SER A 68 -0.30 13.85 0.42
C SER A 68 -0.24 14.77 -0.81
N VAL A 69 0.64 14.48 -1.75
CA VAL A 69 0.72 15.23 -3.01
C VAL A 69 -0.61 15.12 -3.77
N ILE A 70 -1.14 13.90 -3.94
CA ILE A 70 -2.41 13.67 -4.65
C ILE A 70 -3.59 14.30 -3.90
N GLY A 71 -3.62 14.22 -2.56
CA GLY A 71 -4.64 14.87 -1.74
C GLY A 71 -4.69 16.38 -1.99
N ARG A 72 -3.53 17.06 -1.94
CA ARG A 72 -3.43 18.50 -2.22
C ARG A 72 -3.75 18.84 -3.67
N LEU A 73 -3.32 18.05 -4.64
CA LEU A 73 -3.69 18.21 -6.04
C LEU A 73 -5.20 18.11 -6.22
N SER A 74 -5.86 17.15 -5.57
CA SER A 74 -7.32 16.98 -5.66
C SER A 74 -8.09 18.21 -5.16
N THR A 75 -7.53 18.93 -4.19
CA THR A 75 -8.15 20.13 -3.59
C THR A 75 -7.64 21.44 -4.18
N GLY A 76 -6.65 21.44 -5.07
CA GLY A 76 -6.03 22.64 -5.61
C GLY A 76 -5.17 23.40 -4.61
N THR A 77 -4.67 22.73 -3.57
CA THR A 77 -3.85 23.36 -2.52
C THR A 77 -2.36 23.00 -2.63
N ASN A 78 -1.97 22.26 -3.66
CA ASN A 78 -0.58 21.98 -3.91
C ASN A 78 0.14 23.24 -4.43
N ARG A 79 1.31 23.56 -3.84
CA ARG A 79 1.98 24.84 -4.07
C ARG A 79 2.94 24.82 -5.25
N SER A 80 3.43 23.64 -5.65
CA SER A 80 4.50 23.52 -6.63
C SER A 80 3.98 23.38 -8.06
N PHE A 81 2.87 22.68 -8.25
CA PHE A 81 2.20 22.46 -9.55
C PHE A 81 0.75 22.07 -9.29
N ASP A 82 -0.06 22.07 -10.32
CA ASP A 82 -1.49 21.72 -10.21
C ASP A 82 -1.91 20.73 -11.32
N VAL A 83 -3.12 20.22 -11.20
CA VAL A 83 -3.75 19.37 -12.21
C VAL A 83 -4.33 20.25 -13.32
N GLU A 84 -3.99 19.92 -14.55
CA GLU A 84 -4.55 20.55 -15.74
C GLU A 84 -5.60 19.66 -16.40
N THR A 85 -6.52 20.29 -17.13
CA THR A 85 -7.52 19.55 -17.89
C THR A 85 -6.84 18.67 -18.94
N GLY A 86 -7.16 17.37 -18.92
CA GLY A 86 -6.57 16.39 -19.83
C GLY A 86 -5.40 15.60 -19.22
N ASP A 87 -4.90 15.98 -18.04
CA ASP A 87 -3.92 15.18 -17.33
C ASP A 87 -4.46 13.77 -17.01
N THR A 88 -3.59 12.79 -17.11
CA THR A 88 -3.90 11.41 -16.71
C THR A 88 -3.27 11.09 -15.35
N ILE A 89 -4.11 10.73 -14.39
CA ILE A 89 -3.69 10.34 -13.04
C ILE A 89 -3.99 8.86 -12.83
N VAL A 90 -2.94 8.09 -12.54
CA VAL A 90 -3.04 6.65 -12.29
C VAL A 90 -2.88 6.40 -10.79
N LEU A 91 -3.93 5.88 -10.13
CA LEU A 91 -3.88 5.45 -8.74
C LEU A 91 -3.50 3.97 -8.70
N SER A 92 -2.19 3.70 -8.59
CA SER A 92 -1.61 2.36 -8.60
C SER A 92 -1.58 1.77 -7.18
N SER A 93 -2.75 1.56 -6.59
CA SER A 93 -2.90 0.97 -5.26
C SER A 93 -4.24 0.27 -5.12
N HIS A 94 -4.27 -0.73 -4.23
CA HIS A 94 -5.52 -1.29 -3.71
C HIS A 94 -6.00 -0.45 -2.52
N PRO A 95 -7.30 -0.13 -2.41
CA PRO A 95 -7.85 0.54 -1.23
C PRO A 95 -7.57 -0.26 0.05
N ILE A 96 -6.99 0.38 1.04
CA ILE A 96 -6.92 -0.18 2.39
C ILE A 96 -8.34 -0.13 2.97
N PRO A 97 -8.85 -1.22 3.59
CA PRO A 97 -10.17 -1.22 4.21
C PRO A 97 -10.38 -0.02 5.14
N GLY A 98 -11.47 0.72 4.92
CA GLY A 98 -11.78 1.97 5.63
C GLY A 98 -11.36 3.26 4.90
N ASN A 99 -10.51 3.18 3.87
CA ASN A 99 -10.10 4.37 3.09
C ASN A 99 -10.93 4.58 1.83
N GLU A 100 -11.89 3.71 1.52
CA GLU A 100 -12.66 3.73 0.27
C GLU A 100 -13.36 5.08 0.04
N GLU A 101 -13.95 5.64 1.08
CA GLU A 101 -14.63 6.94 0.98
C GLU A 101 -13.65 8.08 0.68
N ALA A 102 -12.49 8.10 1.33
CA ALA A 102 -11.46 9.11 1.11
C ALA A 102 -10.87 9.02 -0.30
N ILE A 103 -10.63 7.80 -0.79
CA ILE A 103 -10.16 7.55 -2.16
C ILE A 103 -11.21 8.01 -3.17
N ASN A 104 -12.48 7.63 -2.99
CA ASN A 104 -13.57 8.03 -3.87
C ASN A 104 -13.76 9.55 -3.89
N LYS A 105 -13.65 10.24 -2.75
CA LYS A 105 -13.66 11.70 -2.67
C LYS A 105 -12.50 12.31 -3.48
N THR A 106 -11.33 11.73 -3.37
CA THR A 106 -10.13 12.19 -4.10
C THR A 106 -10.31 11.99 -5.60
N ILE A 107 -10.74 10.83 -6.07
CA ILE A 107 -11.06 10.56 -7.48
C ILE A 107 -12.07 11.58 -8.01
N ASN A 108 -13.18 11.77 -7.30
CA ASN A 108 -14.24 12.70 -7.72
C ASN A 108 -13.74 14.16 -7.83
N ARG A 109 -12.84 14.58 -6.94
CA ARG A 109 -12.23 15.92 -6.99
C ARG A 109 -11.32 16.06 -8.21
N LEU A 110 -10.46 15.07 -8.49
CA LEU A 110 -9.58 15.07 -9.64
C LEU A 110 -10.36 15.08 -10.97
N LEU A 111 -11.43 14.29 -11.08
CA LEU A 111 -12.35 14.32 -12.24
C LEU A 111 -13.00 15.70 -12.43
N ARG A 112 -13.44 16.37 -11.35
CA ARG A 112 -14.00 17.75 -11.45
C ARG A 112 -12.97 18.77 -11.90
N ARG A 113 -11.68 18.50 -11.71
CA ARG A 113 -10.59 19.35 -12.20
C ARG A 113 -10.20 19.05 -13.66
N GLY A 114 -10.89 18.11 -14.29
CA GLY A 114 -10.69 17.76 -15.70
C GLY A 114 -9.64 16.69 -15.94
N ALA A 115 -9.14 16.02 -14.92
CA ALA A 115 -8.21 14.91 -15.08
C ALA A 115 -8.91 13.63 -15.56
N HIS A 116 -8.18 12.79 -16.29
CA HIS A 116 -8.53 11.39 -16.54
C HIS A 116 -7.96 10.54 -15.40
N VAL A 117 -8.82 9.93 -14.58
CA VAL A 117 -8.38 9.12 -13.43
C VAL A 117 -8.53 7.64 -13.75
N ILE A 118 -7.41 6.92 -13.68
CA ILE A 118 -7.34 5.47 -13.89
C ILE A 118 -7.02 4.81 -12.53
N TYR A 119 -7.82 3.84 -12.14
CA TYR A 119 -7.67 3.12 -10.89
C TYR A 119 -8.10 1.65 -11.06
N GLU A 120 -7.92 0.82 -10.06
CA GLU A 120 -8.04 -0.65 -10.14
C GLU A 120 -9.37 -1.13 -10.72
N ALA A 121 -10.50 -0.46 -10.42
CA ALA A 121 -11.81 -0.84 -10.98
C ALA A 121 -11.94 -0.58 -12.49
N ILE A 122 -11.07 0.25 -13.07
CA ILE A 122 -11.09 0.60 -14.50
C ILE A 122 -10.03 -0.19 -15.27
N ALA A 123 -8.84 -0.38 -14.68
CA ALA A 123 -7.73 -1.07 -15.34
C ALA A 123 -6.83 -1.75 -14.31
N ALA A 124 -6.12 -2.80 -14.72
CA ALA A 124 -5.14 -3.50 -13.88
C ALA A 124 -3.89 -2.63 -13.69
N VAL A 125 -3.96 -1.67 -12.77
CA VAL A 125 -2.89 -0.71 -12.47
C VAL A 125 -2.11 -1.04 -11.20
N HIS A 126 -2.51 -2.08 -10.47
CA HIS A 126 -1.89 -2.49 -9.22
C HIS A 126 -1.65 -3.99 -9.20
N VAL A 127 -0.56 -4.39 -8.55
CA VAL A 127 -0.27 -5.79 -8.23
C VAL A 127 -0.10 -5.86 -6.72
N SER A 128 -0.90 -6.73 -6.08
CA SER A 128 -0.82 -6.91 -4.62
C SER A 128 0.58 -7.38 -4.19
N GLY A 129 1.08 -6.78 -3.12
CA GLY A 129 2.29 -7.26 -2.44
C GLY A 129 2.03 -8.38 -1.44
N HIS A 130 0.74 -8.73 -1.20
CA HIS A 130 0.38 -9.84 -0.34
C HIS A 130 0.57 -11.17 -1.08
N ALA A 131 1.04 -12.18 -0.35
CA ALA A 131 1.23 -13.51 -0.89
C ALA A 131 -0.10 -14.15 -1.31
N SER A 132 -0.12 -14.79 -2.47
CA SER A 132 -1.23 -15.62 -2.90
C SER A 132 -1.38 -16.87 -2.03
N SER A 133 -2.51 -17.56 -2.13
CA SER A 133 -2.75 -18.80 -1.37
C SER A 133 -1.67 -19.86 -1.61
N GLU A 134 -1.18 -20.00 -2.84
CA GLU A 134 -0.14 -20.98 -3.16
C GLU A 134 1.24 -20.57 -2.63
N GLU A 135 1.56 -19.29 -2.62
CA GLU A 135 2.78 -18.78 -2.00
C GLU A 135 2.74 -18.96 -0.47
N GLN A 136 1.58 -18.74 0.18
CA GLN A 136 1.40 -19.01 1.60
C GLN A 136 1.58 -20.49 1.92
N LYS A 137 1.01 -21.40 1.11
CA LYS A 137 1.22 -22.85 1.26
C LYS A 137 2.69 -23.23 1.06
N LEU A 138 3.36 -22.64 0.07
CA LEU A 138 4.77 -22.86 -0.15
C LEU A 138 5.59 -22.46 1.07
N LEU A 139 5.34 -21.27 1.65
CA LEU A 139 6.02 -20.80 2.85
C LEU A 139 5.80 -21.76 4.02
N LEU A 140 4.56 -22.19 4.27
CA LEU A 140 4.24 -23.14 5.34
C LEU A 140 4.96 -24.48 5.16
N ASN A 141 5.04 -25.00 3.92
CA ASN A 141 5.79 -26.22 3.62
C ASN A 141 7.30 -26.07 3.82
N LEU A 142 7.87 -24.90 3.53
CA LEU A 142 9.30 -24.64 3.72
C LEU A 142 9.67 -24.47 5.20
N VAL A 143 8.82 -23.80 5.97
CA VAL A 143 9.03 -23.53 7.40
C VAL A 143 8.70 -24.76 8.26
N CYS A 144 7.71 -25.56 7.86
CA CYS A 144 7.19 -26.73 8.61
C CYS A 144 6.93 -26.39 10.09
N PRO A 145 6.12 -25.35 10.40
CA PRO A 145 5.94 -24.91 11.76
C PRO A 145 5.16 -25.95 12.59
N LYS A 146 5.54 -26.14 13.88
CA LYS A 146 4.78 -26.98 14.80
C LYS A 146 3.42 -26.37 15.12
N PHE A 147 3.39 -25.06 15.34
CA PHE A 147 2.17 -24.30 15.60
C PHE A 147 1.99 -23.20 14.55
N PHE A 148 0.74 -22.88 14.25
CA PHE A 148 0.41 -21.83 13.32
C PHE A 148 -0.66 -20.90 13.89
N VAL A 149 -0.37 -19.60 13.86
CA VAL A 149 -1.28 -18.53 14.29
C VAL A 149 -1.35 -17.52 13.16
N PRO A 150 -2.44 -17.47 12.38
CA PRO A 150 -2.61 -16.42 11.37
C PRO A 150 -2.82 -15.07 12.07
N ALA A 151 -2.19 -14.03 11.54
CA ALA A 151 -2.25 -12.68 12.07
C ALA A 151 -2.38 -11.64 10.95
N HIS A 152 -2.69 -10.39 11.31
CA HIS A 152 -2.76 -9.26 10.39
C HIS A 152 -3.84 -9.42 9.32
N GLY A 153 -5.08 -9.57 9.75
CA GLY A 153 -6.24 -9.66 8.86
C GLY A 153 -7.55 -9.69 9.62
N GLU A 154 -8.65 -9.54 8.91
CA GLU A 154 -9.99 -9.75 9.41
C GLU A 154 -10.22 -11.24 9.74
N LEU A 155 -11.16 -11.54 10.64
CA LEU A 155 -11.43 -12.91 11.08
C LEU A 155 -11.66 -13.89 9.92
N HIS A 156 -12.38 -13.45 8.87
CA HIS A 156 -12.61 -14.28 7.69
C HIS A 156 -11.30 -14.62 6.94
N GLN A 157 -10.36 -13.68 6.86
CA GLN A 157 -9.04 -13.88 6.22
C GLN A 157 -8.18 -14.82 7.08
N LEU A 158 -8.14 -14.60 8.39
CA LEU A 158 -7.43 -15.48 9.35
C LEU A 158 -7.96 -16.90 9.28
N THR A 159 -9.28 -17.07 9.21
CA THR A 159 -9.94 -18.37 9.08
C THR A 159 -9.54 -19.07 7.78
N GLN A 160 -9.52 -18.36 6.66
CA GLN A 160 -9.07 -18.94 5.38
C GLN A 160 -7.59 -19.32 5.41
N HIS A 161 -6.74 -18.52 6.04
CA HIS A 161 -5.32 -18.85 6.21
C HIS A 161 -5.13 -20.11 7.08
N ALA A 162 -5.95 -20.29 8.12
CA ALA A 162 -5.99 -21.53 8.92
C ALA A 162 -6.42 -22.76 8.08
N VAL A 163 -7.34 -22.58 7.12
CA VAL A 163 -7.70 -23.65 6.17
C VAL A 163 -6.51 -24.03 5.29
N LEU A 164 -5.76 -23.06 4.76
CA LEU A 164 -4.55 -23.33 3.98
C LEU A 164 -3.51 -24.09 4.81
N ALA A 165 -3.33 -23.73 6.08
CA ALA A 165 -2.41 -24.42 6.99
C ALA A 165 -2.79 -25.90 7.19
N ARG A 166 -4.07 -26.21 7.33
CA ARG A 166 -4.56 -27.61 7.39
C ARG A 166 -4.30 -28.37 6.08
N GLN A 167 -4.50 -27.70 4.93
CA GLN A 167 -4.27 -28.31 3.60
C GLN A 167 -2.82 -28.74 3.39
N VAL A 168 -1.86 -28.05 4.00
CA VAL A 168 -0.43 -28.43 3.94
C VAL A 168 0.01 -29.35 5.09
N GLY A 169 -0.94 -29.86 5.89
CA GLY A 169 -0.69 -30.93 6.87
C GLY A 169 -0.40 -30.45 8.30
N ILE A 170 -0.59 -29.18 8.63
CA ILE A 170 -0.50 -28.73 10.04
C ILE A 170 -1.71 -29.26 10.79
N PRO A 171 -1.53 -30.00 11.91
CA PRO A 171 -2.64 -30.55 12.70
C PRO A 171 -3.57 -29.43 13.21
N GLY A 172 -4.88 -29.69 13.17
CA GLY A 172 -5.89 -28.69 13.52
C GLY A 172 -5.76 -28.17 14.96
N GLU A 173 -5.34 -29.02 15.89
CA GLU A 173 -5.05 -28.68 17.28
C GLU A 173 -3.85 -27.73 17.45
N ASN A 174 -2.98 -27.66 16.44
CA ASN A 174 -1.82 -26.77 16.42
C ASN A 174 -2.08 -25.44 15.67
N ILE A 175 -3.33 -25.22 15.23
CA ILE A 175 -3.72 -23.99 14.53
C ILE A 175 -4.67 -23.20 15.43
N LEU A 176 -4.25 -22.00 15.83
CA LEU A 176 -5.03 -21.11 16.68
C LEU A 176 -5.39 -19.82 15.93
N VAL A 177 -6.68 -19.62 15.68
CA VAL A 177 -7.20 -18.35 15.17
C VAL A 177 -7.64 -17.53 16.37
N VAL A 178 -7.05 -16.37 16.57
CA VAL A 178 -7.26 -15.52 17.73
C VAL A 178 -7.60 -14.10 17.32
N GLU A 179 -8.32 -13.40 18.18
CA GLU A 179 -8.67 -11.99 18.04
C GLU A 179 -7.79 -11.11 18.93
N ASN A 180 -7.85 -9.80 18.70
CA ASN A 180 -7.14 -8.82 19.52
C ASN A 180 -7.48 -8.99 21.01
N GLY A 181 -6.46 -8.87 21.86
CA GLY A 181 -6.58 -9.07 23.30
C GLY A 181 -6.44 -10.52 23.77
N GLN A 182 -6.49 -11.52 22.89
CA GLN A 182 -6.24 -12.91 23.29
C GLN A 182 -4.74 -13.16 23.38
N THR A 183 -4.25 -13.51 24.56
CA THR A 183 -2.85 -13.90 24.75
C THR A 183 -2.62 -15.35 24.37
N LEU A 184 -1.40 -15.64 23.96
CA LEU A 184 -0.92 -16.99 23.64
C LEU A 184 0.29 -17.29 24.51
N GLU A 185 0.30 -18.47 25.13
CA GLU A 185 1.39 -18.94 25.98
C GLU A 185 2.06 -20.13 25.32
N LEU A 186 3.37 -20.02 25.10
CA LEU A 186 4.20 -21.12 24.62
C LEU A 186 5.07 -21.61 25.79
N SER A 187 4.73 -22.75 26.35
CA SER A 187 5.47 -23.37 27.46
C SER A 187 5.61 -24.87 27.20
N ASP A 188 6.78 -25.42 27.53
CA ASP A 188 7.10 -26.84 27.39
C ASP A 188 6.78 -27.44 26.02
N GLY A 189 6.90 -26.60 24.97
CA GLY A 189 6.62 -27.01 23.59
C GLY A 189 5.14 -27.19 23.28
N GLN A 190 4.25 -26.62 24.10
CA GLN A 190 2.82 -26.54 23.90
C GLN A 190 2.38 -25.06 23.74
N LEU A 191 1.47 -24.80 22.82
CA LEU A 191 0.86 -23.50 22.61
C LEU A 191 -0.58 -23.52 23.12
N THR A 192 -0.89 -22.64 24.07
CA THR A 192 -2.21 -22.55 24.70
C THR A 192 -2.73 -21.11 24.68
N LEU A 193 -4.05 -20.97 24.84
CA LEU A 193 -4.67 -19.67 25.05
C LEU A 193 -4.45 -19.25 26.50
N GLY A 194 -3.88 -18.06 26.70
CA GLY A 194 -3.74 -17.42 27.99
C GLY A 194 -4.93 -16.51 28.32
N GLU A 195 -4.76 -15.67 29.34
CA GLU A 195 -5.79 -14.71 29.75
C GLU A 195 -6.06 -13.66 28.67
N ARG A 196 -7.33 -13.23 28.55
CA ARG A 196 -7.69 -12.15 27.66
C ARG A 196 -7.37 -10.81 28.32
N ILE A 197 -6.63 -9.96 27.60
CA ILE A 197 -6.34 -8.58 28.00
C ILE A 197 -7.22 -7.61 27.21
N PRO A 198 -7.46 -6.37 27.68
CA PRO A 198 -8.15 -5.36 26.90
C PRO A 198 -7.47 -5.15 25.55
N GLY A 199 -8.20 -5.32 24.46
CA GLY A 199 -7.71 -5.23 23.07
C GLY A 199 -8.59 -4.32 22.22
N GLY A 200 -9.13 -3.24 22.81
CA GLY A 200 -9.96 -2.26 22.13
C GLY A 200 -9.18 -1.25 21.27
N TYR A 201 -9.93 -0.42 20.56
CA TYR A 201 -9.35 0.70 19.82
C TYR A 201 -8.99 1.83 20.78
N ILE A 202 -7.77 2.35 20.66
CA ILE A 202 -7.34 3.57 21.37
C ILE A 202 -7.30 4.68 20.31
N PHE A 203 -8.16 5.67 20.49
CA PHE A 203 -8.19 6.82 19.58
C PHE A 203 -7.24 7.91 20.09
N VAL A 204 -6.44 8.45 19.18
CA VAL A 204 -5.49 9.52 19.48
C VAL A 204 -5.86 10.73 18.63
N GLU A 205 -6.24 11.84 19.29
CA GLU A 205 -6.50 13.11 18.63
C GLU A 205 -5.51 14.17 19.17
N GLY A 206 -4.52 14.51 18.35
CA GLY A 206 -3.44 15.42 18.77
C GLY A 206 -2.62 14.82 19.93
N GLU A 207 -2.60 15.50 21.09
CA GLU A 207 -1.97 15.03 22.33
C GLU A 207 -2.92 14.26 23.25
N SER A 208 -4.20 14.17 22.88
CA SER A 208 -5.23 13.51 23.69
C SER A 208 -5.36 12.04 23.30
N VAL A 209 -5.38 11.18 24.30
CA VAL A 209 -5.64 9.75 24.15
C VAL A 209 -6.94 9.43 24.88
N GLY A 210 -7.91 8.81 24.20
CA GLY A 210 -9.20 8.47 24.79
C GLY A 210 -9.79 7.19 24.24
N GLU A 211 -10.62 6.53 25.06
CA GLU A 211 -11.55 5.51 24.61
C GLU A 211 -12.83 6.25 24.14
N ILE A 212 -13.39 5.84 23.01
CA ILE A 212 -14.73 6.25 22.61
C ILE A 212 -15.66 5.13 23.06
N ASP A 213 -16.59 5.47 24.00
CA ASP A 213 -17.67 4.60 24.46
C ASP A 213 -18.68 4.28 23.33
#